data_fad52a460c724f2bc5addf444e2f536d
#
_entry.id   fad52a460c724f2bc5addf444e2f536d
#
_cell.length_a   1.000
_cell.length_b   1.000
_cell.length_c   1.000
_cell.angle_alpha   90.00
_cell.angle_beta   90.00
_cell.angle_gamma   90.00
#
_symmetry.space_group_name_H-M   'P 1'
#
loop_
_entity.id
_entity.type
_entity.pdbx_description
1 polymer ?
#
loop_
_entity_poly.entity_id
_entity_poly.type
_entity_poly.pdbx_seq_one_letter_code
_entity_poly.pdbx_strand_id
1 'polypeptide(L)'
;MISRFGTASILAAAAIGLATIQASAATFAAWQITNVPFGDTLNVRKYPASNSQKQAAYPNGTVLQMTGKCTGGVNLFDISGHPEWKQEQLVRYRWCQIWHDPAQNGNFVTGWVYGRYITPH
;
A
#
# COMPACT_ATOMS: atom_id res chain seq x y z
N MET A 1 -47.42 2.08 -26.82
CA MET A 1 -46.97 2.41 -26.47
C MET A 1 -46.12 2.71 -25.80
N ILE A 2 -45.93 3.05 -25.69
CA ILE A 2 -45.28 3.40 -25.18
C ILE A 2 -44.61 3.24 -24.48
N SER A 3 -44.48 3.15 -24.24
CA SER A 3 -43.89 3.04 -23.56
C SER A 3 -43.05 2.96 -23.22
N ARG A 4 -43.07 3.09 -23.33
CA ARG A 4 -42.32 3.19 -23.03
C ARG A 4 -41.59 3.40 -22.55
N PHE A 5 -41.35 3.69 -22.39
CA PHE A 5 -40.66 4.15 -21.91
C PHE A 5 -40.32 3.86 -21.03
N GLY A 6 -40.75 4.05 -20.61
CA GLY A 6 -40.55 4.06 -19.20
C GLY A 6 -39.30 3.44 -18.75
N THR A 7 -38.88 2.70 -19.50
CA THR A 7 -37.67 2.00 -19.27
C THR A 7 -36.47 2.83 -18.94
N ALA A 8 -36.50 4.03 -19.32
CA ALA A 8 -35.38 4.90 -19.12
C ALA A 8 -34.93 4.99 -17.66
N SER A 9 -35.87 4.88 -16.79
CA SER A 9 -35.56 5.07 -15.38
C SER A 9 -34.56 4.08 -14.85
N ILE A 10 -34.44 2.99 -15.48
CA ILE A 10 -33.57 1.95 -15.01
C ILE A 10 -32.14 2.33 -15.01
N LEU A 11 -31.75 3.14 -15.92
CA LEU A 11 -30.38 3.53 -16.03
C LEU A 11 -29.81 4.12 -14.79
N ALA A 12 -30.59 4.86 -14.12
CA ALA A 12 -30.10 5.57 -12.97
C ALA A 12 -29.56 4.65 -11.89
N ALA A 13 -30.20 3.54 -11.74
CA ALA A 13 -29.80 2.63 -10.68
C ALA A 13 -28.41 2.08 -10.87
N ALA A 14 -28.05 1.80 -12.06
CA ALA A 14 -26.77 1.18 -12.31
C ALA A 14 -25.61 2.11 -11.98
N ALA A 15 -25.77 3.35 -12.25
CA ALA A 15 -24.69 4.30 -12.03
C ALA A 15 -24.34 4.44 -10.57
N ILE A 16 -25.31 4.33 -9.72
CA ILE A 16 -25.13 4.59 -8.31
C ILE A 16 -24.26 3.55 -7.66
N GLY A 17 -24.38 2.32 -8.04
CA GLY A 17 -23.61 1.27 -7.41
C GLY A 17 -22.11 1.41 -7.60
N LEU A 18 -21.71 1.99 -8.70
CA LEU A 18 -20.28 2.11 -8.98
C LEU A 18 -19.56 3.07 -8.07
N ALA A 19 -20.23 4.13 -7.70
CA ALA A 19 -19.58 5.13 -6.87
C ALA A 19 -19.14 4.57 -5.54
N THR A 20 -19.90 3.66 -5.01
CA THR A 20 -19.59 3.07 -3.70
C THR A 20 -18.32 2.26 -3.73
N ILE A 21 -18.10 1.54 -4.80
CA ILE A 21 -16.94 0.69 -4.91
C ILE A 21 -15.66 1.49 -4.95
N GLN A 22 -15.69 2.60 -5.61
CA GLN A 22 -14.49 3.42 -5.74
C GLN A 22 -14.00 3.96 -4.41
N ALA A 23 -14.90 4.24 -3.51
CA ALA A 23 -14.52 4.80 -2.24
C ALA A 23 -13.65 3.85 -1.41
N SER A 24 -13.88 2.56 -1.55
CA SER A 24 -13.12 1.58 -0.78
C SER A 24 -11.77 1.24 -1.39
N ALA A 25 -11.50 1.70 -2.60
CA ALA A 25 -10.26 1.35 -3.28
C ALA A 25 -9.05 2.15 -2.81
N ALA A 26 -9.24 3.16 -2.01
CA ALA A 26 -8.16 4.08 -1.64
C ALA A 26 -7.66 3.84 -0.22
N THR A 27 -7.48 2.59 0.16
CA THR A 27 -7.13 2.25 1.54
C THR A 27 -5.66 2.00 1.78
N PHE A 28 -4.84 2.06 0.75
CA PHE A 28 -3.41 1.89 0.91
C PHE A 28 -2.65 2.72 -0.11
N ALA A 29 -1.38 2.98 0.20
CA ALA A 29 -0.46 3.62 -0.74
C ALA A 29 0.43 2.54 -1.34
N ALA A 30 0.75 2.67 -2.63
CA ALA A 30 1.64 1.74 -3.29
C ALA A 30 3.07 2.29 -3.28
N TRP A 31 3.98 1.51 -2.71
CA TRP A 31 5.41 1.78 -2.73
C TRP A 31 6.10 0.53 -3.24
N GLN A 32 7.35 0.63 -3.65
CA GLN A 32 8.08 -0.53 -4.12
C GLN A 32 9.45 -0.64 -3.46
N ILE A 33 9.96 -1.85 -3.42
CA ILE A 33 11.29 -2.12 -2.87
C ILE A 33 12.35 -1.68 -3.86
N THR A 34 13.37 -1.00 -3.34
CA THR A 34 14.49 -0.51 -4.13
C THR A 34 15.77 -0.53 -3.28
N ASN A 35 16.91 -0.38 -3.93
CA ASN A 35 18.22 -0.25 -3.27
C ASN A 35 18.68 -1.45 -2.45
N VAL A 36 18.02 -2.58 -2.56
CA VAL A 36 18.52 -3.80 -1.94
C VAL A 36 19.68 -4.31 -2.80
N PRO A 37 20.80 -4.75 -2.21
CA PRO A 37 21.92 -5.26 -2.97
C PRO A 37 21.51 -6.39 -3.92
N PHE A 38 22.19 -6.49 -5.04
CA PHE A 38 21.86 -7.48 -6.06
C PHE A 38 21.86 -8.89 -5.45
N GLY A 39 20.80 -9.63 -5.74
CA GLY A 39 20.67 -11.00 -5.23
C GLY A 39 20.14 -11.10 -3.81
N ASP A 40 19.85 -9.96 -3.17
CA ASP A 40 19.35 -9.93 -1.81
C ASP A 40 17.86 -9.54 -1.79
N THR A 41 17.26 -9.61 -0.62
CA THR A 41 15.85 -9.31 -0.42
C THR A 41 15.65 -8.40 0.79
N LEU A 42 14.53 -7.69 0.83
CA LEU A 42 14.16 -6.88 1.98
C LEU A 42 13.33 -7.72 2.94
N ASN A 43 13.75 -7.75 4.20
CA ASN A 43 13.02 -8.48 5.24
C ASN A 43 11.82 -7.68 5.72
N VAL A 44 10.71 -8.38 5.92
CA VAL A 44 9.52 -7.84 6.59
C VAL A 44 9.53 -8.38 8.01
N ARG A 45 9.46 -7.47 8.97
CA ARG A 45 9.54 -7.78 10.40
C ARG A 45 8.20 -7.66 11.08
N LYS A 46 8.00 -8.44 12.14
CA LYS A 46 6.75 -8.40 12.91
C LYS A 46 6.59 -7.06 13.62
N TYR A 47 7.67 -6.48 14.11
CA TYR A 47 7.70 -5.19 14.78
C TYR A 47 8.73 -4.28 14.11
N PRO A 48 8.66 -2.97 14.32
CA PRO A 48 9.56 -2.03 13.63
C PRO A 48 10.96 -2.01 14.25
N ALA A 49 11.67 -3.11 14.14
CA ALA A 49 13.03 -3.26 14.66
C ALA A 49 13.78 -4.34 13.89
N SER A 50 15.07 -4.13 13.67
CA SER A 50 15.89 -5.04 12.89
C SER A 50 16.09 -6.40 13.57
N ASN A 51 15.91 -6.48 14.87
CA ASN A 51 16.01 -7.73 15.62
C ASN A 51 14.66 -8.41 15.85
N SER A 52 13.59 -7.88 15.28
CA SER A 52 12.28 -8.49 15.37
C SER A 52 12.17 -9.71 14.46
N GLN A 53 11.19 -10.55 14.74
CA GLN A 53 10.92 -11.74 13.96
C GLN A 53 10.69 -11.41 12.49
N LYS A 54 11.38 -12.13 11.62
CA LYS A 54 11.20 -12.01 10.18
C LYS A 54 9.96 -12.79 9.77
N GLN A 55 9.05 -12.14 9.07
CA GLN A 55 7.84 -12.77 8.56
C GLN A 55 8.00 -13.24 7.12
N ALA A 56 8.73 -12.48 6.32
CA ALA A 56 8.91 -12.75 4.90
C ALA A 56 10.06 -11.91 4.36
N ALA A 57 10.39 -12.10 3.10
CA ALA A 57 11.39 -11.29 2.40
C ALA A 57 11.00 -11.17 0.93
N TYR A 58 11.20 -10.00 0.36
CA TYR A 58 10.81 -9.71 -1.02
C TYR A 58 11.92 -9.01 -1.77
N PRO A 59 12.07 -9.26 -3.08
CA PRO A 59 13.14 -8.68 -3.89
C PRO A 59 12.83 -7.26 -4.34
N ASN A 60 13.86 -6.56 -4.85
CA ASN A 60 13.69 -5.27 -5.51
C ASN A 60 12.59 -5.35 -6.55
N GLY A 61 11.83 -4.28 -6.68
CA GLY A 61 10.74 -4.18 -7.63
C GLY A 61 9.40 -4.68 -7.12
N THR A 62 9.37 -5.36 -5.97
CA THR A 62 8.10 -5.80 -5.38
C THR A 62 7.29 -4.58 -4.96
N VAL A 63 6.05 -4.52 -5.39
CA VAL A 63 5.13 -3.45 -5.01
C VAL A 63 4.48 -3.83 -3.68
N LEU A 64 4.54 -2.90 -2.74
CA LEU A 64 4.05 -3.10 -1.37
C LEU A 64 2.77 -2.30 -1.15
N GLN A 65 1.85 -2.89 -0.40
CA GLN A 65 0.64 -2.21 0.04
C GLN A 65 0.92 -1.58 1.41
N MET A 66 1.14 -0.27 1.42
CA MET A 66 1.47 0.44 2.65
C MET A 66 0.19 0.81 3.41
N THR A 67 0.21 0.66 4.73
CA THR A 67 -0.91 1.13 5.55
C THR A 67 -0.91 2.66 5.68
N GLY A 68 0.22 3.28 5.43
CA GLY A 68 0.43 4.71 5.61
C GLY A 68 1.23 5.04 6.86
N LYS A 69 1.30 4.12 7.81
CA LYS A 69 1.94 4.37 9.11
C LYS A 69 3.43 4.08 9.05
N CYS A 70 4.23 5.05 9.46
CA CYS A 70 5.66 4.86 9.69
C CYS A 70 5.99 5.31 11.10
N THR A 71 7.12 4.83 11.63
CA THR A 71 7.57 5.23 12.96
C THR A 71 7.93 6.71 12.99
N GLY A 72 7.94 7.29 14.18
CA GLY A 72 8.30 8.70 14.34
C GLY A 72 7.23 9.67 13.90
N GLY A 73 5.98 9.23 13.78
CA GLY A 73 4.87 10.10 13.43
C GLY A 73 4.74 10.41 11.95
N VAL A 74 5.49 9.73 11.09
CA VAL A 74 5.39 9.94 9.64
C VAL A 74 4.21 9.15 9.11
N ASN A 75 3.39 9.79 8.26
CA ASN A 75 2.27 9.16 7.58
C ASN A 75 2.45 9.35 6.09
N LEU A 76 2.43 8.26 5.33
CA LEU A 76 2.71 8.31 3.89
C LEU A 76 1.66 9.08 3.10
N PHE A 77 0.42 9.10 3.57
CA PHE A 77 -0.62 9.88 2.91
C PHE A 77 -0.40 11.37 3.07
N ASP A 78 0.17 11.78 4.20
CA ASP A 78 0.43 13.20 4.47
C ASP A 78 1.59 13.73 3.63
N ILE A 79 2.55 12.89 3.30
CA ILE A 79 3.74 13.31 2.56
C ILE A 79 3.61 13.09 1.06
N SER A 80 2.50 12.55 0.59
CA SER A 80 2.34 12.17 -0.82
C SER A 80 2.41 13.35 -1.79
N GLY A 81 2.20 14.56 -1.33
CA GLY A 81 2.30 15.75 -2.15
C GLY A 81 3.72 16.23 -2.40
N HIS A 82 4.71 15.69 -1.71
CA HIS A 82 6.10 16.05 -1.93
C HIS A 82 6.69 15.32 -3.14
N PRO A 83 7.77 15.86 -3.74
CA PRO A 83 8.50 15.13 -4.77
C PRO A 83 9.01 13.79 -4.24
N GLU A 84 9.21 12.85 -5.13
CA GLU A 84 9.60 11.49 -4.75
C GLU A 84 10.86 11.47 -3.88
N TRP A 85 11.89 12.25 -4.25
CA TRP A 85 13.13 12.28 -3.48
C TRP A 85 12.90 12.75 -2.04
N LYS A 86 11.93 13.66 -1.85
CA LYS A 86 11.62 14.17 -0.52
C LYS A 86 10.87 13.13 0.30
N GLN A 87 9.96 12.41 -0.32
CA GLN A 87 9.26 11.32 0.36
C GLN A 87 10.24 10.25 0.82
N GLU A 88 11.18 9.87 -0.06
CA GLU A 88 12.23 8.91 0.29
C GLU A 88 13.07 9.40 1.47
N GLN A 89 13.42 10.67 1.47
CA GLN A 89 14.20 11.25 2.55
C GLN A 89 13.47 11.21 3.88
N LEU A 90 12.18 11.47 3.86
CA LEU A 90 11.37 11.52 5.08
C LEU A 90 11.21 10.16 5.75
N VAL A 91 11.26 9.07 4.98
CA VAL A 91 11.10 7.72 5.53
C VAL A 91 12.42 6.97 5.69
N ARG A 92 13.52 7.53 5.23
CA ARG A 92 14.79 6.82 5.08
C ARG A 92 15.25 6.08 6.34
N TYR A 93 15.03 6.67 7.49
CA TYR A 93 15.45 6.08 8.77
C TYR A 93 14.26 5.67 9.63
N ARG A 94 13.12 5.41 8.99
CA ARG A 94 11.89 5.01 9.65
C ARG A 94 11.55 3.59 9.26
N TRP A 95 10.73 2.95 10.06
CA TRP A 95 10.09 1.70 9.71
C TRP A 95 8.68 2.00 9.25
N CYS A 96 8.26 1.42 8.15
CA CYS A 96 6.93 1.65 7.59
C CYS A 96 6.14 0.36 7.54
N GLN A 97 4.86 0.44 7.87
CA GLN A 97 3.99 -0.71 7.99
C GLN A 97 3.37 -1.08 6.65
N ILE A 98 3.30 -2.36 6.37
CA ILE A 98 2.71 -2.89 5.14
C ILE A 98 1.65 -3.92 5.47
N TRP A 99 0.76 -4.15 4.49
CA TRP A 99 -0.08 -5.33 4.43
C TRP A 99 0.58 -6.35 3.51
N HIS A 100 0.65 -7.61 3.93
CA HIS A 100 1.13 -8.66 3.05
C HIS A 100 0.53 -10.01 3.44
N ASP A 101 0.69 -10.99 2.56
CA ASP A 101 0.14 -12.33 2.73
C ASP A 101 1.28 -13.35 2.69
N PRO A 102 2.09 -13.46 3.74
CA PRO A 102 3.25 -14.35 3.71
C PRO A 102 2.90 -15.83 3.63
N ALA A 103 1.73 -16.22 4.12
CA ALA A 103 1.29 -17.60 4.06
C ALA A 103 0.58 -17.94 2.74
N GLN A 104 0.32 -16.94 1.90
CA GLN A 104 -0.36 -17.09 0.62
C GLN A 104 -1.71 -17.80 0.74
N ASN A 105 -2.46 -17.43 1.76
CA ASN A 105 -3.76 -18.03 2.05
C ASN A 105 -4.91 -17.03 2.02
N GLY A 106 -4.67 -15.81 1.56
CA GLY A 106 -5.69 -14.76 1.49
C GLY A 106 -5.87 -13.99 2.79
N ASN A 107 -5.16 -14.36 3.85
CA ASN A 107 -5.23 -13.66 5.12
C ASN A 107 -4.05 -12.70 5.24
N PHE A 108 -4.31 -11.42 4.98
CA PHE A 108 -3.28 -10.40 5.07
C PHE A 108 -3.00 -10.04 6.52
N VAL A 109 -1.73 -9.85 6.80
CA VAL A 109 -1.26 -9.41 8.11
C VAL A 109 -0.40 -8.17 7.94
N THR A 110 -0.15 -7.46 9.03
CA THR A 110 0.75 -6.31 9.00
C THR A 110 2.18 -6.75 9.29
N GLY A 111 3.12 -6.03 8.71
CA GLY A 111 4.53 -6.19 8.97
C GLY A 111 5.22 -4.86 8.76
N TRP A 112 6.52 -4.82 8.99
CA TRP A 112 7.30 -3.58 8.95
C TRP A 112 8.51 -3.76 8.06
N VAL A 113 8.77 -2.75 7.23
CA VAL A 113 9.95 -2.69 6.38
C VAL A 113 10.73 -1.42 6.67
N TYR A 114 12.07 -1.48 6.48
CA TYR A 114 12.90 -0.31 6.71
C TYR A 114 12.81 0.65 5.54
N GLY A 115 12.59 1.93 5.83
CA GLY A 115 12.28 2.93 4.82
C GLY A 115 13.39 3.21 3.83
N ARG A 116 14.64 2.89 4.18
CA ARG A 116 15.77 3.08 3.28
C ARG A 116 15.59 2.32 1.94
N TYR A 117 14.80 1.26 1.94
CA TYR A 117 14.70 0.34 0.82
C TYR A 117 13.35 0.42 0.11
N ILE A 118 12.62 1.50 0.29
CA ILE A 118 11.34 1.68 -0.39
C ILE A 118 11.26 3.05 -1.05
N THR A 119 10.48 3.12 -2.13
CA THR A 119 10.23 4.36 -2.87
C THR A 119 8.77 4.36 -3.33
N PRO A 120 8.16 5.54 -3.52
CA PRO A 120 6.81 5.60 -4.08
C PRO A 120 6.73 4.89 -5.42
N HIS A 121 5.63 4.20 -5.63
CA HIS A 121 5.43 3.43 -6.88
C HIS A 121 4.52 4.18 -7.84
#